data_2ef792f44c461e157700ceb4c248b53a
#
_entry.id   2ef792f44c461e157700ceb4c248b53a
#
_cell.length_a   1.000
_cell.length_b   1.000
_cell.length_c   1.000
_cell.angle_alpha   90.00
_cell.angle_beta   90.00
_cell.angle_gamma   90.00
#
_symmetry.space_group_name_H-M   'P 1'
#
loop_
_entity.id
_entity.type
_entity.pdbx_description
1 polymer ?
#
loop_
_entity_poly.entity_id
_entity_poly.type
_entity_poly.pdbx_seq_one_letter_code
_entity_poly.pdbx_strand_id
1 'polypeptide(L)'
;MNNNYLKIIPVIVLFVLMNSFFIITETEQAIKTEFGKPVGDTIVDSGLKFKIPFIQTIIKFDKRILEWDGIANEIPTKDNKYILIDTFARWKISDALEFFKSAKNEMLAQSRLDDIIDGAVRDEISNRSMGQIVRSTSREMEIYISDVKGSDIDNTNDEEYATTGARIDIINSILFKVQKKLLELNMGIEVIDVQIKRVSYNKQVQAKLFNRMVSEQNMIAEKYRAQGQGKKQEILGKQIQREKEIVSGSYLKSQEIKGKADAQASEIYANSYGKSPEFYNFFKTLDTYRNTLDPSTLFILSTDNKYLKALEQ
;
A
#
# COMPACT_ATOMS: atom_id res chain seq x y z
N MET A 1 -74.81 -61.06 -0.21
CA MET A 1 -73.78 -59.98 0.09
C MET A 1 -72.56 -60.37 -0.72
N ASN A 2 -72.09 -59.40 -1.59
CA ASN A 2 -71.08 -59.66 -2.62
C ASN A 2 -69.71 -60.03 -2.06
N ASN A 3 -69.19 -61.23 -2.42
CA ASN A 3 -67.86 -61.73 -2.09
C ASN A 3 -66.67 -60.81 -2.63
N ASN A 4 -67.02 -59.70 -3.37
CA ASN A 4 -66.02 -58.80 -3.93
C ASN A 4 -65.30 -57.96 -2.87
N TYR A 5 -65.97 -57.65 -1.76
CA TYR A 5 -65.31 -56.91 -0.65
C TYR A 5 -64.17 -57.66 -0.02
N LEU A 6 -64.32 -59.02 0.02
CA LEU A 6 -63.28 -59.90 0.62
C LEU A 6 -61.99 -59.91 -0.21
N LYS A 7 -62.08 -59.65 -1.51
CA LYS A 7 -60.91 -59.51 -2.42
C LYS A 7 -60.31 -58.13 -2.44
N ILE A 8 -61.07 -57.07 -2.10
CA ILE A 8 -60.58 -55.65 -2.08
C ILE A 8 -59.80 -55.37 -0.80
N ILE A 9 -60.17 -55.89 0.32
CA ILE A 9 -59.50 -55.71 1.62
C ILE A 9 -58.00 -56.02 1.57
N PRO A 10 -57.50 -57.18 1.09
CA PRO A 10 -56.07 -57.48 1.04
C PRO A 10 -55.30 -56.54 0.10
N VAL A 11 -55.91 -56.01 -0.98
CA VAL A 11 -55.28 -55.04 -1.88
C VAL A 11 -55.12 -53.72 -1.17
N ILE A 12 -56.12 -53.29 -0.40
CA ILE A 12 -56.03 -52.06 0.40
C ILE A 12 -54.93 -52.21 1.48
N VAL A 13 -54.89 -53.30 2.16
CA VAL A 13 -53.87 -53.56 3.19
C VAL A 13 -52.46 -53.61 2.59
N LEU A 14 -52.32 -54.26 1.42
CA LEU A 14 -51.02 -54.24 0.70
C LEU A 14 -50.61 -52.85 0.29
N PHE A 15 -51.56 -52.05 -0.21
CA PHE A 15 -51.30 -50.65 -0.57
C PHE A 15 -50.88 -49.80 0.64
N VAL A 16 -51.57 -49.95 1.76
CA VAL A 16 -51.21 -49.28 3.04
C VAL A 16 -49.83 -49.71 3.53
N LEU A 17 -49.54 -51.03 3.48
CA LEU A 17 -48.21 -51.52 3.87
C LEU A 17 -47.09 -50.99 2.99
N MET A 18 -47.31 -50.91 1.67
CA MET A 18 -46.30 -50.32 0.74
C MET A 18 -46.03 -48.83 1.02
N ASN A 19 -47.05 -48.08 1.43
CA ASN A 19 -46.89 -46.67 1.80
C ASN A 19 -46.41 -46.43 3.23
N SER A 20 -46.27 -47.48 4.05
CA SER A 20 -45.82 -47.37 5.44
C SER A 20 -44.29 -47.30 5.58
N PHE A 21 -43.55 -47.65 4.54
CA PHE A 21 -42.10 -47.65 4.60
C PHE A 21 -41.49 -46.44 3.90
N PHE A 22 -40.40 -45.92 4.46
CA PHE A 22 -39.58 -44.88 3.85
C PHE A 22 -38.10 -45.16 4.13
N ILE A 23 -37.25 -44.64 3.26
CA ILE A 23 -35.80 -44.81 3.35
C ILE A 23 -35.18 -43.46 3.70
N ILE A 24 -34.27 -43.44 4.66
CA ILE A 24 -33.39 -42.33 4.99
C ILE A 24 -31.99 -42.69 4.53
N THR A 25 -31.38 -41.82 3.71
CA THR A 25 -29.99 -41.95 3.27
C THR A 25 -29.04 -41.44 4.36
N GLU A 26 -27.76 -41.85 4.32
CA GLU A 26 -26.77 -41.42 5.30
C GLU A 26 -26.54 -39.87 5.27
N THR A 27 -26.84 -39.23 4.15
CA THR A 27 -26.74 -37.79 3.96
C THR A 27 -27.94 -37.00 4.47
N GLU A 28 -29.01 -37.68 4.88
CA GLU A 28 -30.29 -37.08 5.30
C GLU A 28 -30.57 -37.41 6.78
N GLN A 29 -31.28 -36.52 7.41
CA GLN A 29 -31.97 -36.73 8.67
C GLN A 29 -33.45 -36.35 8.50
N ALA A 30 -34.33 -36.94 9.30
CA ALA A 30 -35.75 -36.76 9.12
C ALA A 30 -36.48 -36.58 10.43
N ILE A 31 -37.59 -35.87 10.35
CA ILE A 31 -38.57 -35.78 11.43
C ILE A 31 -39.92 -36.33 10.96
N LYS A 32 -40.67 -36.90 11.88
CA LYS A 32 -42.06 -37.26 11.67
C LYS A 32 -42.97 -36.14 12.08
N THR A 33 -43.92 -35.80 11.26
CA THR A 33 -44.94 -34.82 11.59
C THR A 33 -46.31 -35.45 11.46
N GLU A 34 -47.22 -35.18 12.41
CA GLU A 34 -48.64 -35.56 12.37
C GLU A 34 -49.46 -34.28 12.24
N PHE A 35 -50.21 -34.17 11.15
CA PHE A 35 -51.00 -32.95 10.86
C PHE A 35 -50.19 -31.66 10.99
N GLY A 36 -48.91 -31.71 10.58
CA GLY A 36 -48.01 -30.54 10.63
C GLY A 36 -47.33 -30.31 12.00
N LYS A 37 -47.63 -31.07 13.03
CA LYS A 37 -46.94 -30.99 14.31
C LYS A 37 -45.82 -32.08 14.37
N PRO A 38 -44.61 -31.73 14.79
CA PRO A 38 -43.53 -32.72 14.93
C PRO A 38 -43.86 -33.67 16.08
N VAL A 39 -43.65 -34.98 15.84
CA VAL A 39 -43.91 -36.04 16.81
C VAL A 39 -42.70 -36.99 16.87
N GLY A 40 -42.22 -37.21 18.09
CA GLY A 40 -41.03 -38.02 18.34
C GLY A 40 -39.74 -37.27 18.14
N ASP A 41 -38.64 -38.01 18.22
CA ASP A 41 -37.27 -37.45 18.12
C ASP A 41 -36.79 -37.41 16.66
N THR A 42 -35.72 -36.67 16.44
CA THR A 42 -35.02 -36.64 15.14
C THR A 42 -34.50 -38.01 14.76
N ILE A 43 -34.81 -38.48 13.55
CA ILE A 43 -34.29 -39.74 13.01
C ILE A 43 -32.98 -39.45 12.26
N VAL A 44 -31.88 -39.79 12.88
CA VAL A 44 -30.53 -39.59 12.35
C VAL A 44 -30.00 -40.83 11.65
N ASP A 45 -30.46 -42.03 12.07
CA ASP A 45 -29.99 -43.30 11.55
C ASP A 45 -30.56 -43.60 10.17
N SER A 46 -29.66 -43.89 9.23
CA SER A 46 -30.02 -44.36 7.87
C SER A 46 -30.69 -45.71 7.86
N GLY A 47 -31.40 -45.96 6.78
CA GLY A 47 -32.05 -47.26 6.53
C GLY A 47 -33.56 -47.21 6.34
N LEU A 48 -34.20 -48.37 6.37
CA LEU A 48 -35.62 -48.52 6.20
C LEU A 48 -36.33 -48.23 7.53
N LYS A 49 -37.27 -47.29 7.52
CA LYS A 49 -38.05 -46.85 8.70
C LYS A 49 -39.54 -46.98 8.40
N PHE A 50 -40.34 -47.01 9.46
CA PHE A 50 -41.78 -47.16 9.40
C PHE A 50 -42.51 -45.89 9.77
N LYS A 51 -43.55 -45.55 9.00
CA LYS A 51 -44.48 -44.42 9.28
C LYS A 51 -45.92 -44.91 9.16
N ILE A 52 -46.83 -44.25 9.84
CA ILE A 52 -48.27 -44.45 9.66
C ILE A 52 -48.73 -43.67 8.44
N PRO A 53 -49.13 -44.38 7.34
CA PRO A 53 -49.56 -43.69 6.13
C PRO A 53 -50.83 -42.88 6.40
N PHE A 54 -50.97 -41.77 5.65
CA PHE A 54 -52.08 -40.79 5.73
C PHE A 54 -52.04 -39.86 6.97
N ILE A 55 -51.47 -40.27 8.09
CA ILE A 55 -51.38 -39.50 9.32
C ILE A 55 -50.01 -38.84 9.46
N GLN A 56 -48.95 -39.63 9.20
CA GLN A 56 -47.58 -39.20 9.38
C GLN A 56 -46.93 -38.76 8.06
N THR A 57 -46.39 -37.56 8.06
CA THR A 57 -45.57 -37.00 6.96
C THR A 57 -44.11 -36.96 7.43
N ILE A 58 -43.20 -37.38 6.56
CA ILE A 58 -41.76 -37.31 6.81
C ILE A 58 -41.20 -36.09 6.11
N ILE A 59 -40.50 -35.25 6.89
CA ILE A 59 -39.74 -34.14 6.39
C ILE A 59 -38.26 -34.45 6.53
N LYS A 60 -37.56 -34.40 5.41
CA LYS A 60 -36.13 -34.71 5.32
C LYS A 60 -35.35 -33.47 5.26
N PHE A 61 -34.20 -33.44 5.95
CA PHE A 61 -33.25 -32.36 5.95
C PHE A 61 -31.85 -32.89 5.62
N ASP A 62 -31.03 -32.06 4.98
CA ASP A 62 -29.65 -32.45 4.71
C ASP A 62 -28.83 -32.44 6.00
N LYS A 63 -28.03 -33.53 6.20
CA LYS A 63 -27.13 -33.73 7.34
C LYS A 63 -25.73 -33.20 7.04
N ARG A 64 -25.43 -32.92 5.75
CA ARG A 64 -24.14 -32.45 5.31
C ARG A 64 -23.93 -30.97 5.71
N ILE A 65 -22.68 -30.53 5.56
CA ILE A 65 -22.33 -29.13 5.73
C ILE A 65 -22.90 -28.33 4.56
N LEU A 66 -23.66 -27.31 4.89
CA LEU A 66 -24.27 -26.38 3.96
C LEU A 66 -23.46 -25.06 3.96
N GLU A 67 -23.49 -24.39 2.83
CA GLU A 67 -22.89 -23.07 2.69
C GLU A 67 -23.91 -21.95 2.99
N TRP A 68 -23.40 -20.90 3.57
CA TRP A 68 -24.07 -19.63 3.65
C TRP A 68 -23.15 -18.58 3.00
N ASP A 69 -23.65 -17.84 2.01
CA ASP A 69 -22.92 -16.83 1.28
C ASP A 69 -23.62 -15.49 1.48
N GLY A 70 -23.02 -14.63 2.30
CA GLY A 70 -23.58 -13.31 2.61
C GLY A 70 -23.46 -12.34 1.44
N ILE A 71 -24.36 -11.38 1.39
CA ILE A 71 -24.28 -10.26 0.45
C ILE A 71 -23.22 -9.27 1.00
N ALA A 72 -22.34 -8.79 0.09
CA ALA A 72 -21.33 -7.83 0.48
C ALA A 72 -21.98 -6.55 1.06
N ASN A 73 -21.75 -6.30 2.34
CA ASN A 73 -22.32 -5.18 3.09
C ASN A 73 -21.30 -4.06 3.29
N GLU A 74 -21.77 -2.83 3.19
CA GLU A 74 -20.97 -1.64 3.49
C GLU A 74 -21.04 -1.34 5.01
N ILE A 75 -19.88 -1.38 5.66
CA ILE A 75 -19.76 -1.22 7.12
C ILE A 75 -18.75 -0.11 7.42
N PRO A 76 -19.09 0.85 8.31
CA PRO A 76 -18.12 1.83 8.80
C PRO A 76 -17.17 1.17 9.79
N THR A 77 -15.88 1.45 9.68
CA THR A 77 -14.86 1.05 10.66
C THR A 77 -14.73 2.09 11.77
N LYS A 78 -14.00 1.76 12.83
CA LYS A 78 -13.67 2.69 13.92
C LYS A 78 -12.97 3.97 13.40
N ASP A 79 -12.23 3.87 12.30
CA ASP A 79 -11.52 4.97 11.65
C ASP A 79 -12.41 5.78 10.68
N ASN A 80 -13.74 5.64 10.78
CA ASN A 80 -14.72 6.29 9.90
C ASN A 80 -14.52 6.01 8.41
N LYS A 81 -13.92 4.86 8.06
CA LYS A 81 -13.76 4.42 6.66
C LYS A 81 -14.86 3.43 6.33
N TYR A 82 -15.55 3.65 5.23
CA TYR A 82 -16.54 2.70 4.75
C TYR A 82 -15.88 1.61 3.92
N ILE A 83 -16.08 0.36 4.33
CA ILE A 83 -15.53 -0.82 3.68
C ILE A 83 -16.64 -1.78 3.27
N LEU A 84 -16.46 -2.40 2.13
CA LEU A 84 -17.31 -3.50 1.65
C LEU A 84 -16.68 -4.80 2.15
N ILE A 85 -17.45 -5.53 2.95
CA ILE A 85 -17.06 -6.83 3.49
C ILE A 85 -17.96 -7.90 2.91
N ASP A 86 -17.32 -8.92 2.39
CA ASP A 86 -17.93 -10.11 1.82
C ASP A 86 -17.55 -11.29 2.71
N THR A 87 -18.55 -11.96 3.29
CA THR A 87 -18.39 -13.03 4.25
C THR A 87 -19.09 -14.30 3.81
N PHE A 88 -18.58 -15.44 4.23
CA PHE A 88 -19.24 -16.73 4.06
C PHE A 88 -19.13 -17.54 5.34
N ALA A 89 -20.05 -18.47 5.52
CA ALA A 89 -20.05 -19.38 6.64
C ALA A 89 -20.38 -20.80 6.18
N ARG A 90 -19.93 -21.76 6.96
CA ARG A 90 -20.33 -23.16 6.83
C ARG A 90 -21.14 -23.56 8.04
N TRP A 91 -22.27 -24.16 7.80
CA TRP A 91 -23.21 -24.53 8.84
C TRP A 91 -23.79 -25.91 8.59
N LYS A 92 -24.37 -26.50 9.60
CA LYS A 92 -25.09 -27.78 9.51
C LYS A 92 -26.31 -27.76 10.43
N ILE A 93 -27.27 -28.61 10.16
CA ILE A 93 -28.41 -28.84 11.01
C ILE A 93 -27.98 -29.84 12.09
N SER A 94 -27.85 -29.38 13.34
CA SER A 94 -27.48 -30.23 14.48
C SER A 94 -28.66 -30.97 15.07
N ASP A 95 -29.82 -30.34 15.11
CA ASP A 95 -31.10 -30.96 15.54
C ASP A 95 -32.23 -30.61 14.58
N ALA A 96 -32.71 -31.58 13.83
CA ALA A 96 -33.77 -31.35 12.84
C ALA A 96 -35.13 -31.01 13.50
N LEU A 97 -35.39 -31.45 14.72
CA LEU A 97 -36.61 -31.13 15.42
C LEU A 97 -36.66 -29.65 15.83
N GLU A 98 -35.58 -29.15 16.44
CA GLU A 98 -35.45 -27.76 16.82
C GLU A 98 -35.37 -26.85 15.60
N PHE A 99 -34.65 -27.29 14.57
CA PHE A 99 -34.59 -26.61 13.25
C PHE A 99 -35.99 -26.45 12.64
N PHE A 100 -36.77 -27.48 12.60
CA PHE A 100 -38.15 -27.40 12.07
C PHE A 100 -39.05 -26.48 12.87
N LYS A 101 -38.94 -26.46 14.19
CA LYS A 101 -39.70 -25.55 15.05
C LYS A 101 -39.35 -24.09 14.83
N SER A 102 -38.04 -23.79 14.61
CA SER A 102 -37.54 -22.42 14.50
C SER A 102 -37.56 -21.88 13.07
N ALA A 103 -37.04 -22.62 12.09
CA ALA A 103 -36.83 -22.17 10.72
C ALA A 103 -37.73 -22.84 9.69
N LYS A 104 -38.30 -24.05 9.99
CA LYS A 104 -39.16 -24.84 9.11
C LYS A 104 -38.49 -25.36 7.83
N ASN A 105 -37.72 -24.57 7.14
CA ASN A 105 -37.01 -24.93 5.91
C ASN A 105 -35.65 -24.21 5.81
N GLU A 106 -34.80 -24.63 4.87
CA GLU A 106 -33.44 -24.06 4.66
C GLU A 106 -33.47 -22.60 4.20
N MET A 107 -34.45 -22.21 3.41
CA MET A 107 -34.57 -20.83 2.93
C MET A 107 -34.81 -19.83 4.08
N LEU A 108 -35.71 -20.18 5.02
CA LEU A 108 -35.93 -19.35 6.21
C LEU A 108 -34.74 -19.42 7.16
N ALA A 109 -34.03 -20.54 7.22
CA ALA A 109 -32.79 -20.67 7.99
C ALA A 109 -31.71 -19.73 7.45
N GLN A 110 -31.51 -19.70 6.14
CA GLN A 110 -30.57 -18.78 5.48
C GLN A 110 -30.91 -17.33 5.81
N SER A 111 -32.17 -16.91 5.67
CA SER A 111 -32.58 -15.54 6.02
C SER A 111 -32.31 -15.19 7.49
N ARG A 112 -32.50 -16.14 8.40
CA ARG A 112 -32.17 -15.91 9.83
C ARG A 112 -30.67 -15.89 10.09
N LEU A 113 -29.89 -16.68 9.34
CA LEU A 113 -28.44 -16.65 9.40
C LEU A 113 -27.91 -15.31 8.83
N ASP A 114 -28.55 -14.76 7.78
CA ASP A 114 -28.25 -13.41 7.27
C ASP A 114 -28.31 -12.39 8.40
N ASP A 115 -29.44 -12.34 9.11
CA ASP A 115 -29.64 -11.38 10.18
C ASP A 115 -28.63 -11.54 11.34
N ILE A 116 -28.34 -12.80 11.72
CA ILE A 116 -27.46 -13.09 12.86
C ILE A 116 -25.99 -12.88 12.50
N ILE A 117 -25.56 -13.39 11.35
CA ILE A 117 -24.14 -13.31 10.95
C ILE A 117 -23.80 -11.87 10.55
N ASP A 118 -24.63 -11.21 9.73
CA ASP A 118 -24.41 -9.84 9.33
C ASP A 118 -24.42 -8.89 10.54
N GLY A 119 -25.31 -9.11 11.51
CA GLY A 119 -25.31 -8.39 12.77
C GLY A 119 -24.01 -8.54 13.54
N ALA A 120 -23.54 -9.77 13.72
CA ALA A 120 -22.29 -10.06 14.43
C ALA A 120 -21.06 -9.50 13.72
N VAL A 121 -21.03 -9.59 12.38
CA VAL A 121 -19.98 -9.01 11.54
C VAL A 121 -19.94 -7.51 11.68
N ARG A 122 -21.10 -6.84 11.55
CA ARG A 122 -21.21 -5.39 11.68
C ARG A 122 -20.73 -4.89 13.05
N ASP A 123 -21.17 -5.54 14.11
CA ASP A 123 -20.79 -5.19 15.47
C ASP A 123 -19.29 -5.32 15.71
N GLU A 124 -18.67 -6.38 15.22
CA GLU A 124 -17.24 -6.60 15.44
C GLU A 124 -16.38 -5.67 14.58
N ILE A 125 -16.75 -5.48 13.32
CA ILE A 125 -16.02 -4.65 12.36
C ILE A 125 -16.07 -3.17 12.73
N SER A 126 -17.23 -2.67 13.17
CA SER A 126 -17.38 -1.25 13.53
C SER A 126 -16.51 -0.84 14.73
N ASN A 127 -16.09 -1.78 15.55
CA ASN A 127 -15.21 -1.55 16.70
C ASN A 127 -13.72 -1.68 16.38
N ARG A 128 -13.35 -1.99 15.13
CA ARG A 128 -11.96 -2.25 14.70
C ARG A 128 -11.50 -1.26 13.65
N SER A 129 -10.17 -1.01 13.63
CA SER A 129 -9.54 -0.22 12.58
C SER A 129 -9.36 -1.04 11.31
N MET A 130 -9.24 -0.37 10.16
CA MET A 130 -9.02 -1.01 8.86
C MET A 130 -7.77 -1.90 8.87
N GLY A 131 -6.69 -1.45 9.48
CA GLY A 131 -5.43 -2.21 9.58
C GLY A 131 -5.63 -3.54 10.33
N GLN A 132 -6.41 -3.56 11.41
CA GLN A 132 -6.72 -4.77 12.17
C GLN A 132 -7.57 -5.77 11.39
N ILE A 133 -8.49 -5.28 10.57
CA ILE A 133 -9.42 -6.11 9.78
C ILE A 133 -8.69 -6.81 8.63
N VAL A 134 -7.79 -6.08 7.95
CA VAL A 134 -7.10 -6.59 6.76
C VAL A 134 -5.93 -7.51 7.12
N ARG A 135 -5.19 -7.17 8.17
CA ARG A 135 -3.96 -7.86 8.55
C ARG A 135 -4.22 -9.07 9.44
N SER A 136 -3.56 -10.17 9.09
CA SER A 136 -3.59 -11.42 9.88
C SER A 136 -2.39 -11.56 10.81
N THR A 137 -1.32 -10.76 10.60
CA THR A 137 -0.05 -10.86 11.33
C THR A 137 0.43 -9.50 11.80
N SER A 138 1.25 -9.50 12.85
CA SER A 138 1.94 -8.31 13.38
C SER A 138 3.23 -7.95 12.63
N ARG A 139 3.49 -8.52 11.46
CA ARG A 139 4.69 -8.22 10.68
C ARG A 139 4.72 -6.73 10.34
N GLU A 140 5.81 -6.06 10.70
CA GLU A 140 6.06 -4.68 10.28
C GLU A 140 6.04 -4.60 8.75
N MET A 141 5.33 -3.62 8.22
CA MET A 141 5.43 -3.30 6.79
C MET A 141 6.73 -2.51 6.60
N GLU A 142 7.66 -3.04 5.83
CA GLU A 142 8.75 -2.23 5.29
C GLU A 142 8.12 -1.24 4.31
N ILE A 143 7.80 -0.06 4.81
CA ILE A 143 7.43 1.06 3.96
C ILE A 143 8.75 1.52 3.35
N TYR A 144 9.02 1.15 2.10
CA TYR A 144 10.12 1.69 1.32
C TYR A 144 9.88 3.17 1.00
N ILE A 145 9.80 3.99 2.04
CA ILE A 145 10.07 5.42 1.92
C ILE A 145 11.59 5.51 1.96
N SER A 146 12.21 5.26 0.79
CA SER A 146 13.64 5.36 0.61
C SER A 146 14.17 6.62 1.27
N ASP A 147 15.08 6.47 2.25
CA ASP A 147 16.16 7.38 2.66
C ASP A 147 15.99 8.90 2.43
N VAL A 148 14.83 9.47 2.67
CA VAL A 148 14.72 10.92 2.83
C VAL A 148 14.82 11.26 4.30
N LYS A 149 16.03 11.09 4.86
CA LYS A 149 16.41 11.72 6.13
C LYS A 149 16.21 13.22 5.97
N GLY A 150 15.21 13.77 6.65
CA GLY A 150 15.01 15.22 6.76
C GLY A 150 13.71 15.76 6.19
N SER A 151 12.66 14.98 6.05
CA SER A 151 11.33 15.51 5.88
C SER A 151 10.55 15.33 7.17
N ASP A 152 10.21 16.46 7.80
CA ASP A 152 9.09 16.56 8.72
C ASP A 152 7.78 16.27 7.96
N ILE A 153 7.68 15.07 7.38
CA ILE A 153 6.37 14.50 7.04
C ILE A 153 5.88 14.03 8.39
N ASP A 154 4.95 14.80 8.90
CA ASP A 154 4.23 14.55 10.12
C ASP A 154 3.91 13.05 10.20
N ASN A 155 4.56 12.33 11.12
CA ASN A 155 4.44 10.89 11.33
C ASN A 155 3.05 10.50 11.87
N THR A 156 2.06 11.36 11.71
CA THR A 156 0.69 11.14 12.18
C THR A 156 -0.02 10.00 11.46
N ASN A 157 0.54 9.48 10.35
CA ASN A 157 -0.06 8.34 9.64
C ASN A 157 0.68 7.01 9.89
N ASP A 158 1.85 7.02 10.52
CA ASP A 158 2.63 5.79 10.74
C ASP A 158 2.02 4.89 11.83
N GLU A 159 1.29 5.45 12.78
CA GLU A 159 0.56 4.67 13.79
C GLU A 159 -0.57 3.83 13.18
N GLU A 160 -1.16 4.26 12.06
CA GLU A 160 -2.22 3.54 11.37
C GLU A 160 -1.70 2.26 10.67
N TYR A 161 -0.44 2.27 10.24
CA TYR A 161 0.19 1.12 9.57
C TYR A 161 0.89 0.17 10.55
N ALA A 162 1.19 0.63 11.76
CA ALA A 162 1.85 -0.15 12.80
C ALA A 162 0.90 -1.08 13.59
N THR A 163 -0.40 -1.05 13.33
CA THR A 163 -1.39 -1.84 14.07
C THR A 163 -1.20 -3.34 13.82
N THR A 164 -1.09 -4.07 14.92
CA THR A 164 -1.08 -5.54 14.93
C THR A 164 -2.32 -6.08 14.22
N GLY A 165 -2.13 -7.02 13.31
CA GLY A 165 -3.24 -7.69 12.63
C GLY A 165 -4.08 -8.48 13.61
N ALA A 166 -5.40 -8.29 13.57
CA ALA A 166 -6.34 -8.97 14.45
C ALA A 166 -7.43 -9.75 13.68
N ARG A 167 -7.22 -10.00 12.38
CA ARG A 167 -8.22 -10.65 11.53
C ARG A 167 -8.67 -12.01 12.06
N ILE A 168 -7.75 -12.81 12.59
CA ILE A 168 -8.07 -14.13 13.14
C ILE A 168 -8.91 -13.98 14.40
N ASP A 169 -8.57 -13.05 15.29
CA ASP A 169 -9.31 -12.79 16.52
C ASP A 169 -10.71 -12.28 16.21
N ILE A 170 -10.83 -11.42 15.21
CA ILE A 170 -12.12 -10.88 14.72
C ILE A 170 -13.01 -12.03 14.24
N ILE A 171 -12.50 -12.93 13.41
CA ILE A 171 -13.22 -14.10 12.90
C ILE A 171 -13.68 -15.00 14.05
N ASN A 172 -12.80 -15.30 15.01
CA ASN A 172 -13.14 -16.10 16.18
C ASN A 172 -14.20 -15.42 17.05
N SER A 173 -14.11 -14.10 17.23
CA SER A 173 -15.11 -13.32 17.99
C SER A 173 -16.47 -13.35 17.31
N ILE A 174 -16.51 -13.22 15.98
CA ILE A 174 -17.75 -13.30 15.20
C ILE A 174 -18.36 -14.70 15.35
N LEU A 175 -17.56 -15.75 15.15
CA LEU A 175 -18.02 -17.13 15.29
C LEU A 175 -18.62 -17.39 16.67
N PHE A 176 -17.94 -16.95 17.73
CA PHE A 176 -18.42 -17.11 19.10
C PHE A 176 -19.76 -16.38 19.33
N LYS A 177 -19.91 -15.15 18.86
CA LYS A 177 -21.16 -14.38 18.96
C LYS A 177 -22.30 -15.06 18.22
N VAL A 178 -22.02 -15.54 16.99
CA VAL A 178 -23.01 -16.24 16.17
C VAL A 178 -23.46 -17.54 16.83
N GLN A 179 -22.53 -18.37 17.27
CA GLN A 179 -22.85 -19.64 17.96
C GLN A 179 -23.65 -19.40 19.24
N LYS A 180 -23.24 -18.42 20.04
CA LYS A 180 -23.99 -18.05 21.26
C LYS A 180 -25.41 -17.62 20.93
N LYS A 181 -25.61 -16.80 19.90
CA LYS A 181 -26.94 -16.33 19.49
C LYS A 181 -27.84 -17.46 18.97
N LEU A 182 -27.29 -18.38 18.21
CA LEU A 182 -27.99 -19.55 17.71
C LEU A 182 -28.45 -20.47 18.84
N LEU A 183 -27.62 -20.65 19.87
CA LEU A 183 -27.96 -21.42 21.08
C LEU A 183 -29.07 -20.72 21.90
N GLU A 184 -28.99 -19.40 22.09
CA GLU A 184 -30.05 -18.64 22.78
C GLU A 184 -31.40 -18.75 22.09
N LEU A 185 -31.41 -18.86 20.77
CA LEU A 185 -32.62 -18.94 19.95
C LEU A 185 -33.11 -20.41 19.76
N ASN A 186 -32.36 -21.41 20.25
CA ASN A 186 -32.63 -22.83 20.06
C ASN A 186 -32.97 -23.19 18.61
N MET A 187 -32.09 -22.80 17.69
CA MET A 187 -32.37 -22.93 16.26
C MET A 187 -32.09 -24.32 15.68
N GLY A 188 -31.42 -25.18 16.42
CA GLY A 188 -31.01 -26.50 15.90
C GLY A 188 -29.98 -26.42 14.77
N ILE A 189 -29.27 -25.26 14.66
CA ILE A 189 -28.24 -24.98 13.66
C ILE A 189 -26.91 -24.85 14.40
N GLU A 190 -25.87 -25.42 13.80
CA GLU A 190 -24.49 -25.25 14.25
C GLU A 190 -23.66 -24.60 13.13
N VAL A 191 -23.12 -23.41 13.38
CA VAL A 191 -22.18 -22.77 12.49
C VAL A 191 -20.79 -23.28 12.83
N ILE A 192 -20.12 -23.86 11.84
CA ILE A 192 -18.80 -24.49 11.98
C ILE A 192 -17.72 -23.43 11.92
N ASP A 193 -17.79 -22.54 10.92
CA ASP A 193 -16.89 -21.41 10.78
C ASP A 193 -17.55 -20.23 10.06
N VAL A 194 -16.96 -19.07 10.25
CA VAL A 194 -17.27 -17.85 9.52
C VAL A 194 -15.95 -17.31 8.97
N GLN A 195 -15.92 -16.91 7.71
CA GLN A 195 -14.72 -16.39 7.09
C GLN A 195 -15.01 -15.12 6.28
N ILE A 196 -14.04 -14.21 6.24
CA ILE A 196 -14.10 -13.01 5.41
C ILE A 196 -13.47 -13.36 4.05
N LYS A 197 -14.29 -13.37 2.99
CA LYS A 197 -13.83 -13.61 1.62
C LYS A 197 -12.97 -12.44 1.12
N ARG A 198 -13.53 -11.24 1.23
CA ARG A 198 -12.96 -10.04 0.66
C ARG A 198 -13.28 -8.83 1.50
N VAL A 199 -12.29 -7.93 1.59
CA VAL A 199 -12.44 -6.58 2.13
C VAL A 199 -12.05 -5.61 1.02
N SER A 200 -12.92 -4.70 0.67
CA SER A 200 -12.65 -3.68 -0.36
C SER A 200 -13.24 -2.34 0.03
N TYR A 201 -12.70 -1.27 -0.54
CA TYR A 201 -13.33 0.04 -0.41
C TYR A 201 -14.54 0.16 -1.35
N ASN A 202 -15.51 0.98 -0.95
CA ASN A 202 -16.54 1.45 -1.87
C ASN A 202 -15.87 2.15 -3.07
N LYS A 203 -16.44 2.02 -4.27
CA LYS A 203 -15.89 2.58 -5.52
C LYS A 203 -15.57 4.08 -5.43
N GLN A 204 -16.40 4.85 -4.73
CA GLN A 204 -16.19 6.30 -4.55
C GLN A 204 -14.97 6.59 -3.65
N VAL A 205 -14.83 5.85 -2.54
CA VAL A 205 -13.70 5.97 -1.61
C VAL A 205 -12.42 5.49 -2.31
N GLN A 206 -12.50 4.40 -3.05
CA GLN A 206 -11.38 3.86 -3.83
C GLN A 206 -10.85 4.90 -4.84
N ALA A 207 -11.70 5.56 -5.59
CA ALA A 207 -11.30 6.61 -6.53
C ALA A 207 -10.61 7.78 -5.83
N LYS A 208 -11.15 8.25 -4.70
CA LYS A 208 -10.53 9.32 -3.89
C LYS A 208 -9.16 8.89 -3.35
N LEU A 209 -9.05 7.65 -2.87
CA LEU A 209 -7.79 7.10 -2.36
C LEU A 209 -6.73 7.02 -3.46
N PHE A 210 -7.07 6.52 -4.65
CA PHE A 210 -6.15 6.48 -5.78
C PHE A 210 -5.68 7.88 -6.20
N ASN A 211 -6.59 8.85 -6.28
CA ASN A 211 -6.22 10.23 -6.60
C ASN A 211 -5.26 10.82 -5.55
N ARG A 212 -5.51 10.55 -4.27
CA ARG A 212 -4.61 10.96 -3.19
C ARG A 212 -3.24 10.31 -3.33
N MET A 213 -3.18 8.97 -3.55
CA MET A 213 -1.91 8.27 -3.74
C MET A 213 -1.12 8.79 -4.93
N VAL A 214 -1.78 9.09 -6.06
CA VAL A 214 -1.16 9.72 -7.23
C VAL A 214 -0.59 11.08 -6.87
N SER A 215 -1.33 11.91 -6.14
CA SER A 215 -0.86 13.23 -5.70
C SER A 215 0.34 13.13 -4.76
N GLU A 216 0.33 12.19 -3.83
CA GLU A 216 1.44 11.92 -2.91
C GLU A 216 2.70 11.46 -3.67
N GLN A 217 2.55 10.55 -4.65
CA GLN A 217 3.67 10.10 -5.48
C GLN A 217 4.23 11.23 -6.36
N ASN A 218 3.37 12.09 -6.91
CA ASN A 218 3.80 13.26 -7.67
C ASN A 218 4.57 14.25 -6.78
N MET A 219 4.11 14.49 -5.57
CA MET A 219 4.81 15.35 -4.60
C MET A 219 6.20 14.79 -4.26
N ILE A 220 6.32 13.49 -4.04
CA ILE A 220 7.60 12.82 -3.80
C ILE A 220 8.51 12.97 -5.02
N ALA A 221 8.01 12.76 -6.23
CA ALA A 221 8.76 12.92 -7.46
C ALA A 221 9.25 14.34 -7.67
N GLU A 222 8.42 15.36 -7.42
CA GLU A 222 8.83 16.78 -7.48
C GLU A 222 9.90 17.13 -6.44
N LYS A 223 9.78 16.59 -5.23
CA LYS A 223 10.80 16.75 -4.19
C LYS A 223 12.17 16.22 -4.65
N TYR A 224 12.21 15.02 -5.23
CA TYR A 224 13.47 14.47 -5.77
C TYR A 224 14.02 15.28 -6.95
N ARG A 225 13.15 15.78 -7.84
CA ARG A 225 13.56 16.68 -8.93
C ARG A 225 14.18 17.97 -8.39
N ALA A 226 13.52 18.60 -7.42
CA ALA A 226 14.02 19.83 -6.79
C ALA A 226 15.36 19.60 -6.08
N GLN A 227 15.51 18.50 -5.35
CA GLN A 227 16.77 18.12 -4.71
C GLN A 227 17.89 17.87 -5.74
N GLY A 228 17.55 17.16 -6.84
CA GLY A 228 18.47 16.92 -7.95
C GLY A 228 18.94 18.21 -8.62
N GLN A 229 18.03 19.16 -8.84
CA GLN A 229 18.36 20.48 -9.38
C GLN A 229 19.23 21.29 -8.40
N GLY A 230 18.92 21.25 -7.10
CA GLY A 230 19.74 21.90 -6.08
C GLY A 230 21.16 21.36 -6.04
N LYS A 231 21.32 20.04 -6.04
CA LYS A 231 22.66 19.39 -6.12
C LYS A 231 23.40 19.73 -7.40
N LYS A 232 22.69 19.77 -8.54
CA LYS A 232 23.29 20.21 -9.82
C LYS A 232 23.85 21.63 -9.71
N GLN A 233 23.10 22.58 -9.16
CA GLN A 233 23.55 23.95 -8.99
C GLN A 233 24.73 24.08 -8.00
N GLU A 234 24.71 23.32 -6.93
CA GLU A 234 25.83 23.25 -5.98
C GLU A 234 27.13 22.75 -6.64
N ILE A 235 27.04 21.68 -7.44
CA ILE A 235 28.20 21.12 -8.16
C ILE A 235 28.71 22.13 -9.19
N LEU A 236 27.83 22.78 -9.96
CA LEU A 236 28.22 23.81 -10.91
C LEU A 236 28.88 25.01 -10.23
N GLY A 237 28.35 25.45 -9.08
CA GLY A 237 28.96 26.49 -8.27
C GLY A 237 30.38 26.15 -7.81
N LYS A 238 30.55 24.93 -7.29
CA LYS A 238 31.87 24.40 -6.88
C LYS A 238 32.85 24.28 -8.06
N GLN A 239 32.35 23.88 -9.23
CA GLN A 239 33.16 23.83 -10.45
C GLN A 239 33.70 25.22 -10.83
N ILE A 240 32.82 26.21 -10.89
CA ILE A 240 33.18 27.59 -11.24
C ILE A 240 34.17 28.17 -10.21
N GLN A 241 33.95 27.94 -8.93
CA GLN A 241 34.87 28.34 -7.89
C GLN A 241 36.25 27.74 -8.10
N ARG A 242 36.32 26.41 -8.32
CA ARG A 242 37.58 25.72 -8.51
C ARG A 242 38.32 26.11 -9.78
N GLU A 243 37.61 26.41 -10.86
CA GLU A 243 38.15 26.98 -12.09
C GLU A 243 38.79 28.32 -11.81
N LYS A 244 38.10 29.26 -11.15
CA LYS A 244 38.63 30.56 -10.78
C LYS A 244 39.86 30.48 -9.86
N GLU A 245 39.88 29.57 -8.90
CA GLU A 245 41.03 29.29 -8.01
C GLU A 245 42.26 28.84 -8.83
N ILE A 246 42.08 27.90 -9.76
CA ILE A 246 43.16 27.40 -10.62
C ILE A 246 43.70 28.51 -11.53
N VAL A 247 42.82 29.28 -12.21
CA VAL A 247 43.18 30.37 -13.09
C VAL A 247 43.92 31.46 -12.33
N SER A 248 43.35 31.88 -11.19
CA SER A 248 43.96 32.90 -10.32
C SER A 248 45.34 32.50 -9.79
N GLY A 249 45.41 31.22 -9.31
CA GLY A 249 46.70 30.69 -8.83
C GLY A 249 47.76 30.57 -9.93
N SER A 250 47.36 30.20 -11.15
CA SER A 250 48.25 30.14 -12.30
C SER A 250 48.71 31.54 -12.74
N TYR A 251 47.81 32.51 -12.70
CA TYR A 251 48.15 33.92 -13.00
C TYR A 251 49.13 34.47 -11.97
N LEU A 252 48.89 34.25 -10.67
CA LEU A 252 49.81 34.63 -9.61
C LEU A 252 51.22 34.09 -9.84
N LYS A 253 51.31 32.77 -10.09
CA LYS A 253 52.61 32.14 -10.39
C LYS A 253 53.29 32.70 -11.62
N SER A 254 52.52 32.99 -12.67
CA SER A 254 53.06 33.63 -13.86
C SER A 254 53.63 35.01 -13.57
N GLN A 255 52.92 35.84 -12.79
CA GLN A 255 53.38 37.17 -12.40
C GLN A 255 54.59 37.09 -11.47
N GLU A 256 54.67 36.16 -10.54
CA GLU A 256 55.86 35.92 -9.69
C GLU A 256 57.09 35.56 -10.52
N ILE A 257 56.93 34.65 -11.50
CA ILE A 257 58.02 34.24 -12.41
C ILE A 257 58.51 35.41 -13.23
N LYS A 258 57.55 36.19 -13.84
CA LYS A 258 57.89 37.38 -14.62
C LYS A 258 58.59 38.41 -13.75
N GLY A 259 58.07 38.74 -12.56
CA GLY A 259 58.63 39.71 -11.67
C GLY A 259 60.05 39.31 -11.19
N LYS A 260 60.27 38.01 -10.90
CA LYS A 260 61.61 37.51 -10.57
C LYS A 260 62.58 37.61 -11.73
N ALA A 261 62.11 37.25 -12.96
CA ALA A 261 62.92 37.41 -14.17
C ALA A 261 63.27 38.87 -14.49
N ASP A 262 62.31 39.77 -14.36
CA ASP A 262 62.53 41.19 -14.55
C ASP A 262 63.48 41.77 -13.48
N ALA A 263 63.33 41.36 -12.24
CA ALA A 263 64.26 41.75 -11.17
C ALA A 263 65.71 41.25 -11.43
N GLN A 264 65.88 40.01 -11.83
CA GLN A 264 67.18 39.42 -12.19
C GLN A 264 67.79 40.14 -13.42
N ALA A 265 66.96 40.38 -14.44
CA ALA A 265 67.42 41.12 -15.60
C ALA A 265 67.89 42.56 -15.22
N SER A 266 67.08 43.26 -14.42
CA SER A 266 67.42 44.59 -13.91
C SER A 266 68.72 44.59 -13.09
N GLU A 267 68.91 43.56 -12.23
CA GLU A 267 70.15 43.40 -11.45
C GLU A 267 71.37 43.16 -12.36
N ILE A 268 71.26 42.29 -13.35
CA ILE A 268 72.29 42.01 -14.33
C ILE A 268 72.68 43.29 -15.09
N TYR A 269 71.66 44.07 -15.57
CA TYR A 269 71.87 45.35 -16.25
C TYR A 269 72.53 46.38 -15.32
N ALA A 270 72.04 46.55 -14.10
CA ALA A 270 72.58 47.48 -13.14
C ALA A 270 74.09 47.14 -12.81
N ASN A 271 74.41 45.88 -12.60
CA ASN A 271 75.76 45.44 -12.35
C ASN A 271 76.68 45.57 -13.54
N SER A 272 76.18 45.42 -14.77
CA SER A 272 76.91 45.52 -16.01
C SER A 272 77.18 47.02 -16.38
N TYR A 273 76.13 47.82 -16.31
CA TYR A 273 76.21 49.25 -16.68
C TYR A 273 76.85 50.13 -15.58
N GLY A 274 76.77 49.71 -14.31
CA GLY A 274 77.43 50.38 -13.21
C GLY A 274 78.97 50.31 -13.28
N LYS A 275 79.54 49.44 -14.10
CA LYS A 275 80.99 49.42 -14.32
C LYS A 275 81.50 50.58 -15.18
N SER A 276 80.73 51.15 -16.09
CA SER A 276 81.04 52.32 -16.89
C SER A 276 79.80 53.12 -17.24
N PRO A 277 79.37 54.04 -16.34
CA PRO A 277 78.14 54.81 -16.52
C PRO A 277 78.17 55.72 -17.76
N GLU A 278 79.34 56.24 -18.11
CA GLU A 278 79.48 57.14 -19.30
C GLU A 278 79.23 56.35 -20.62
N PHE A 279 79.82 55.13 -20.73
CA PHE A 279 79.59 54.26 -21.88
C PHE A 279 78.13 53.84 -21.99
N TYR A 280 77.50 53.54 -20.84
CA TYR A 280 76.05 53.22 -20.83
C TYR A 280 75.18 54.35 -21.31
N ASN A 281 75.43 55.57 -20.80
CA ASN A 281 74.68 56.75 -21.23
C ASN A 281 74.83 57.01 -22.72
N PHE A 282 76.06 56.84 -23.25
CA PHE A 282 76.31 56.96 -24.68
C PHE A 282 75.55 55.86 -25.48
N PHE A 283 75.67 54.65 -25.11
CA PHE A 283 75.02 53.56 -25.78
C PHE A 283 73.49 53.69 -25.71
N LYS A 284 72.97 54.04 -24.58
CA LYS A 284 71.49 54.19 -24.37
C LYS A 284 70.96 55.40 -25.13
N THR A 285 71.69 56.45 -25.24
CA THR A 285 71.37 57.58 -26.07
C THR A 285 71.26 57.18 -27.56
N LEU A 286 72.23 56.41 -28.05
CA LEU A 286 72.20 55.89 -29.43
C LEU A 286 71.02 54.95 -29.67
N ASP A 287 70.74 54.09 -28.72
CA ASP A 287 69.55 53.19 -28.78
C ASP A 287 68.26 53.98 -28.79
N THR A 288 68.20 55.04 -27.98
CA THR A 288 67.03 55.91 -28.00
C THR A 288 66.88 56.65 -29.33
N TYR A 289 68.00 57.10 -29.91
CA TYR A 289 68.00 57.72 -31.25
C TYR A 289 67.47 56.76 -32.31
N ARG A 290 67.92 55.49 -32.28
CA ARG A 290 67.50 54.46 -33.23
C ARG A 290 65.98 54.19 -33.13
N ASN A 291 65.43 54.29 -31.93
CA ASN A 291 64.01 53.95 -31.69
C ASN A 291 63.08 55.13 -31.82
N THR A 292 63.58 56.36 -31.76
CA THR A 292 62.82 57.59 -31.79
C THR A 292 63.03 58.43 -33.12
N LEU A 293 64.12 58.17 -33.80
CA LEU A 293 64.40 58.87 -35.09
C LEU A 293 63.88 58.01 -36.23
N ASP A 294 62.64 58.20 -36.60
CA ASP A 294 62.00 57.63 -37.79
C ASP A 294 62.04 58.72 -38.89
N PRO A 295 62.16 58.38 -40.18
CA PRO A 295 62.14 59.34 -41.31
C PRO A 295 60.94 60.29 -41.34
N SER A 296 59.88 59.93 -40.61
CA SER A 296 58.68 60.79 -40.48
C SER A 296 58.65 61.70 -39.25
N THR A 297 59.69 61.65 -38.38
CA THR A 297 59.69 62.35 -37.10
C THR A 297 60.20 63.77 -37.29
N LEU A 298 59.35 64.73 -36.95
CA LEU A 298 59.74 66.17 -36.94
C LEU A 298 60.25 66.56 -35.54
N PHE A 299 61.50 66.97 -35.44
CA PHE A 299 62.10 67.43 -34.20
C PHE A 299 62.08 68.94 -34.11
N ILE A 300 61.57 69.48 -33.03
CA ILE A 300 61.71 70.89 -32.68
C ILE A 300 62.67 70.96 -31.50
N LEU A 301 63.90 71.40 -31.74
CA LEU A 301 64.97 71.39 -30.74
C LEU A 301 65.40 72.84 -30.41
N SER A 302 65.69 73.06 -29.14
CA SER A 302 66.37 74.35 -28.68
C SER A 302 67.89 74.19 -28.85
N THR A 303 68.57 75.30 -29.05
CA THR A 303 70.03 75.37 -29.20
C THR A 303 70.82 74.81 -28.01
N ASP A 304 70.19 74.58 -26.85
CA ASP A 304 70.80 74.04 -25.59
C ASP A 304 70.34 72.64 -25.29
N ASN A 305 69.98 71.83 -26.30
CA ASN A 305 69.39 70.51 -26.10
C ASN A 305 70.42 69.42 -25.80
N LYS A 306 70.43 68.96 -24.57
CA LYS A 306 71.29 67.90 -24.12
C LYS A 306 71.03 66.49 -24.80
N TYR A 307 69.90 66.35 -25.49
CA TYR A 307 69.54 65.11 -26.16
C TYR A 307 70.44 64.83 -27.39
N LEU A 308 70.85 65.78 -28.14
CA LEU A 308 71.74 65.66 -29.31
C LEU A 308 73.22 65.78 -29.01
N LYS A 309 73.59 66.04 -27.76
CA LYS A 309 74.96 66.30 -27.34
C LYS A 309 75.92 65.17 -27.70
N ALA A 310 75.46 63.92 -27.85
CA ALA A 310 76.26 62.76 -28.22
C ALA A 310 76.55 62.72 -29.73
N LEU A 311 75.96 63.59 -30.58
CA LEU A 311 76.24 63.70 -32.02
C LEU A 311 77.16 64.89 -32.35
N GLU A 312 77.50 65.74 -31.38
CA GLU A 312 78.38 66.88 -31.50
C GLU A 312 79.87 66.60 -31.20
N GLN A 313 80.13 65.30 -30.77
CA GLN A 313 81.50 64.81 -30.60
C GLN A 313 81.82 63.91 -31.76
#